data_c2aa8f05ee8a1c811385da40bd8f7e63
#
_entry.id   c2aa8f05ee8a1c811385da40bd8f7e63
#
_cell.length_a   1.000
_cell.length_b   1.000
_cell.length_c   1.000
_cell.angle_alpha   90.00
_cell.angle_beta   90.00
_cell.angle_gamma   90.00
#
_symmetry.space_group_name_H-M   'P 1'
#
loop_
_entity.id
_entity.type
_entity.pdbx_description
1 polymer ?
#
loop_
_entity_poly.entity_id
_entity_poly.type
_entity_poly.pdbx_seq_one_letter_code
_entity_poly.pdbx_strand_id
1 'polypeptide(L)'
;SPVTYIDIGSMDIIAGKADGAGNVVRVKAAVRNFTTETNLTVITEDGGFFSFDVHYAENPTVSTIDISALKQPAVENGSIQPEPASAEGRVLLQEVGREKPATVKRVLGDIYRQNRMDVKGIRTKKYGIGVEVLGIYVHNDVIYIHTVISNETNISFEVDARQFIVADRKLAKRTAQQQTPLDILRVCNDPTVVRGHQRQRTVFALQKFTIPDDKVLLWEIIEKNGARHQTVEIPAEELLEAKLL
;
A
#
# COMPACT_ATOMS: atom_id res chain seq x y z
N SER A 1 0.00 4.93 -11.97
CA SER A 1 0.53 4.52 -10.67
C SER A 1 1.27 5.68 -10.01
N PRO A 2 1.25 5.84 -8.68
CA PRO A 2 2.00 6.88 -8.00
C PRO A 2 3.51 6.78 -8.26
N VAL A 3 4.17 7.93 -8.35
CA VAL A 3 5.62 8.03 -8.49
C VAL A 3 6.27 7.85 -7.11
N THR A 4 7.25 6.96 -7.02
CA THR A 4 7.98 6.70 -5.77
C THR A 4 9.36 7.34 -5.76
N TYR A 5 10.01 7.41 -6.92
CA TYR A 5 11.36 7.92 -7.05
C TYR A 5 11.52 8.78 -8.30
N ILE A 6 12.30 9.84 -8.20
CA ILE A 6 12.69 10.72 -9.31
C ILE A 6 14.19 10.97 -9.16
N ASP A 7 14.93 10.75 -10.23
CA ASP A 7 16.35 11.07 -10.35
C ASP A 7 16.60 11.95 -11.54
N ILE A 8 17.51 12.91 -11.39
CA ILE A 8 17.91 13.86 -12.45
C ILE A 8 19.42 13.76 -12.69
N GLY A 9 19.83 13.64 -13.94
CA GLY A 9 21.23 13.46 -14.31
C GLY A 9 22.10 14.71 -14.18
N SER A 10 21.50 15.90 -14.17
CA SER A 10 22.21 17.16 -13.97
C SER A 10 21.37 18.18 -13.20
N MET A 11 22.05 19.22 -12.68
CA MET A 11 21.39 20.37 -12.06
C MET A 11 20.77 21.37 -13.05
N ASP A 12 20.87 21.09 -14.35
CA ASP A 12 20.28 21.94 -15.40
C ASP A 12 18.77 21.84 -15.44
N ILE A 13 18.20 20.81 -14.82
CA ILE A 13 16.77 20.58 -14.70
C ILE A 13 16.33 20.45 -13.23
N ILE A 14 15.08 20.77 -12.97
CA ILE A 14 14.40 20.54 -11.71
C ILE A 14 13.21 19.61 -11.99
N ALA A 15 13.12 18.52 -11.30
CA ALA A 15 11.99 17.60 -11.36
C ALA A 15 11.39 17.36 -9.99
N GLY A 16 10.07 17.19 -9.94
CA GLY A 16 9.36 16.91 -8.69
C GLY A 16 7.93 16.45 -8.94
N LYS A 17 7.33 15.84 -7.94
CA LYS A 17 5.90 15.48 -8.00
C LYS A 17 5.05 16.74 -8.01
N ALA A 18 3.94 16.70 -8.74
CA ALA A 18 2.96 17.77 -8.69
C ALA A 18 2.16 17.72 -7.39
N ASP A 19 1.89 18.89 -6.80
CA ASP A 19 1.08 18.99 -5.57
C ASP A 19 -0.31 18.42 -5.81
N GLY A 20 -0.74 17.50 -4.94
CA GLY A 20 -2.04 16.83 -5.03
C GLY A 20 -2.17 15.77 -6.13
N ALA A 21 -1.14 15.50 -6.94
CA ALA A 21 -1.16 14.50 -8.00
C ALA A 21 0.09 13.61 -7.94
N GLY A 22 0.03 12.55 -7.15
CA GLY A 22 1.14 11.63 -6.90
C GLY A 22 1.64 10.86 -8.14
N ASN A 23 0.89 10.86 -9.23
CA ASN A 23 1.22 10.22 -10.50
C ASN A 23 1.68 11.20 -11.60
N VAL A 24 1.92 12.46 -11.25
CA VAL A 24 2.37 13.50 -12.18
C VAL A 24 3.73 14.02 -11.74
N VAL A 25 4.68 14.04 -12.70
CA VAL A 25 6.00 14.64 -12.53
C VAL A 25 6.06 15.95 -13.32
N ARG A 26 6.48 16.98 -12.65
CA ARG A 26 6.78 18.29 -13.28
C ARG A 26 8.27 18.40 -13.51
N VAL A 27 8.65 18.76 -14.75
CA VAL A 27 10.04 19.00 -15.12
C VAL A 27 10.18 20.44 -15.62
N LYS A 28 11.22 21.12 -15.18
CA LYS A 28 11.52 22.51 -15.58
C LYS A 28 13.01 22.66 -15.82
N ALA A 29 13.41 23.52 -16.76
CA ALA A 29 14.78 23.95 -16.87
C ALA A 29 15.16 24.80 -15.65
N ALA A 30 16.25 24.46 -14.97
CA ALA A 30 16.88 25.27 -13.92
C ALA A 30 17.81 26.31 -14.56
N VAL A 31 18.46 25.94 -15.65
CA VAL A 31 19.37 26.78 -16.43
C VAL A 31 18.79 26.98 -17.83
N ARG A 32 18.76 28.22 -18.32
CA ARG A 32 18.35 28.50 -19.69
C ARG A 32 19.45 28.11 -20.67
N ASN A 33 19.05 27.60 -21.83
CA ASN A 33 19.95 27.26 -22.96
C ASN A 33 21.07 26.29 -22.60
N PHE A 34 20.81 25.32 -21.67
CA PHE A 34 21.78 24.27 -21.48
C PHE A 34 21.91 23.42 -22.74
N THR A 35 23.14 23.11 -23.11
CA THR A 35 23.47 22.44 -24.39
C THR A 35 23.75 20.95 -24.22
N THR A 36 24.04 20.53 -22.99
CA THR A 36 24.33 19.12 -22.69
C THR A 36 23.03 18.38 -22.42
N GLU A 37 22.82 17.31 -23.18
CA GLU A 37 21.73 16.37 -22.89
C GLU A 37 21.86 15.82 -21.47
N THR A 38 20.74 15.72 -20.77
CA THR A 38 20.65 15.12 -19.44
C THR A 38 19.55 14.07 -19.41
N ASN A 39 19.51 13.26 -18.35
CA ASN A 39 18.47 12.26 -18.18
C ASN A 39 17.56 12.57 -16.99
N LEU A 40 16.35 12.04 -17.09
CA LEU A 40 15.36 12.00 -16.01
C LEU A 40 14.88 10.57 -15.86
N THR A 41 15.01 10.02 -14.67
CA THR A 41 14.49 8.70 -14.32
C THR A 41 13.31 8.84 -13.39
N VAL A 42 12.22 8.14 -13.69
CA VAL A 42 11.01 8.10 -12.86
C VAL A 42 10.66 6.65 -12.56
N ILE A 43 10.48 6.34 -11.29
CA ILE A 43 10.03 5.01 -10.85
C ILE A 43 8.65 5.14 -10.20
N THR A 44 7.74 4.25 -10.58
CA THR A 44 6.38 4.22 -10.05
C THR A 44 6.20 3.09 -9.05
N GLU A 45 5.19 3.21 -8.21
CA GLU A 45 4.87 2.26 -7.13
C GLU A 45 4.63 0.82 -7.61
N ASP A 46 4.15 0.65 -8.85
CA ASP A 46 3.96 -0.65 -9.50
C ASP A 46 5.25 -1.22 -10.11
N GLY A 47 6.41 -0.59 -9.87
CA GLY A 47 7.70 -1.02 -10.39
C GLY A 47 7.96 -0.57 -11.84
N GLY A 48 7.14 0.32 -12.39
CA GLY A 48 7.40 0.91 -13.70
C GLY A 48 8.65 1.78 -13.65
N PHE A 49 9.59 1.53 -14.56
CA PHE A 49 10.81 2.32 -14.75
C PHE A 49 10.71 3.07 -16.07
N PHE A 50 10.90 4.38 -16.01
CA PHE A 50 10.87 5.26 -17.18
C PHE A 50 12.11 6.13 -17.16
N SER A 51 12.88 6.09 -18.24
CA SER A 51 14.01 6.97 -18.46
C SER A 51 13.74 7.86 -19.66
N PHE A 52 14.07 9.12 -19.53
CA PHE A 52 13.88 10.14 -20.55
C PHE A 52 15.20 10.86 -20.79
N ASP A 53 15.55 11.04 -22.06
CA ASP A 53 16.59 11.96 -22.45
C ASP A 53 15.98 13.37 -22.56
N VAL A 54 16.58 14.33 -21.88
CA VAL A 54 16.04 15.68 -21.71
C VAL A 54 16.96 16.70 -22.38
N HIS A 55 16.40 17.44 -23.32
CA HIS A 55 17.04 18.56 -24.02
C HIS A 55 16.33 19.86 -23.71
N TYR A 56 17.07 20.96 -23.69
CA TYR A 56 16.49 22.28 -23.61
C TYR A 56 15.82 22.67 -24.94
N ALA A 57 14.61 23.16 -24.87
CA ALA A 57 13.93 23.83 -25.96
C ALA A 57 13.21 25.08 -25.42
N GLU A 58 13.40 26.23 -26.09
CA GLU A 58 12.70 27.46 -25.69
C GLU A 58 11.19 27.36 -25.91
N ASN A 59 10.78 26.67 -26.97
CA ASN A 59 9.39 26.38 -27.30
C ASN A 59 9.23 24.89 -27.58
N PRO A 60 9.00 24.07 -26.55
CA PRO A 60 8.83 22.64 -26.74
C PRO A 60 7.56 22.32 -27.53
N THR A 61 7.64 21.43 -28.49
CA THR A 61 6.48 20.99 -29.30
C THR A 61 5.48 20.17 -28.51
N VAL A 62 5.94 19.52 -27.41
CA VAL A 62 5.13 18.72 -26.51
C VAL A 62 5.42 19.17 -25.07
N SER A 63 4.39 19.62 -24.37
CA SER A 63 4.48 20.08 -22.98
C SER A 63 3.96 19.06 -21.96
N THR A 64 3.22 18.05 -22.43
CA THR A 64 2.64 17.00 -21.58
C THR A 64 2.78 15.66 -22.27
N ILE A 65 3.34 14.69 -21.56
CA ILE A 65 3.51 13.31 -22.03
C ILE A 65 2.67 12.40 -21.17
N ASP A 66 1.71 11.69 -21.75
CA ASP A 66 0.96 10.64 -21.08
C ASP A 66 1.65 9.28 -21.29
N ILE A 67 2.31 8.80 -20.24
CA ILE A 67 3.05 7.54 -20.27
C ILE A 67 2.11 6.33 -20.35
N SER A 68 0.84 6.47 -19.97
CA SER A 68 -0.12 5.36 -20.03
C SER A 68 -0.39 4.93 -21.47
N ALA A 69 -0.33 5.87 -22.40
CA ALA A 69 -0.48 5.61 -23.83
C ALA A 69 0.72 4.87 -24.44
N LEU A 70 1.91 4.96 -23.84
CA LEU A 70 3.12 4.30 -24.31
C LEU A 70 3.22 2.82 -23.88
N LYS A 71 2.34 2.34 -23.01
CA LYS A 71 2.31 0.97 -22.50
C LYS A 71 1.52 -0.02 -23.37
N GLN A 72 0.95 0.38 -24.50
CA GLN A 72 0.29 -0.54 -25.42
C GLN A 72 1.33 -1.09 -26.41
N PRO A 73 1.61 -2.40 -26.41
CA PRO A 73 2.25 -3.01 -27.57
C PRO A 73 1.24 -2.91 -28.72
N ALA A 74 1.59 -2.19 -29.76
CA ALA A 74 0.86 -2.25 -31.01
C ALA A 74 0.97 -3.68 -31.55
N VAL A 75 -0.09 -4.46 -31.43
CA VAL A 75 -0.31 -5.66 -32.20
C VAL A 75 -0.98 -5.23 -33.48
N GLU A 76 -0.19 -5.01 -34.54
CA GLU A 76 -0.64 -5.26 -35.93
C GLU A 76 0.55 -5.34 -36.89
N ASN A 77 0.65 -6.53 -37.49
CA ASN A 77 1.17 -6.91 -38.80
C ASN A 77 2.49 -6.33 -39.32
N GLY A 78 3.49 -7.20 -39.32
CA GLY A 78 4.51 -7.19 -40.39
C GLY A 78 5.86 -6.64 -39.98
N SER A 79 6.74 -7.57 -39.54
CA SER A 79 8.21 -7.50 -39.65
C SER A 79 8.88 -6.20 -39.16
N ILE A 80 9.19 -6.16 -37.96
CA ILE A 80 10.43 -5.88 -37.22
C ILE A 80 10.03 -6.07 -35.75
N GLN A 81 10.43 -7.15 -35.15
CA GLN A 81 10.31 -7.31 -33.70
C GLN A 81 11.24 -6.27 -33.08
N PRO A 82 10.75 -5.28 -32.32
CA PRO A 82 11.53 -4.77 -31.22
C PRO A 82 11.57 -5.95 -30.25
N GLU A 83 12.74 -6.43 -29.94
CA GLU A 83 12.95 -7.37 -28.85
C GLU A 83 12.13 -6.90 -27.64
N PRO A 84 11.45 -7.79 -26.91
CA PRO A 84 10.81 -7.42 -25.67
C PRO A 84 11.90 -6.75 -24.84
N ALA A 85 11.69 -5.49 -24.49
CA ALA A 85 12.60 -4.75 -23.62
C ALA A 85 12.94 -5.70 -22.49
N SER A 86 14.18 -6.13 -22.52
CA SER A 86 14.74 -7.17 -21.66
C SER A 86 14.26 -6.91 -20.25
N ALA A 87 13.93 -7.96 -19.53
CA ALA A 87 13.49 -7.93 -18.11
C ALA A 87 14.48 -7.17 -17.18
N GLU A 88 15.54 -6.62 -17.71
CA GLU A 88 16.62 -5.88 -17.09
C GLU A 88 16.29 -4.43 -16.71
N GLY A 89 15.19 -3.86 -17.18
CA GLY A 89 14.77 -2.48 -16.83
C GLY A 89 13.74 -2.36 -15.72
N ARG A 90 13.39 -3.43 -15.01
CA ARG A 90 12.54 -3.33 -13.81
C ARG A 90 13.43 -3.10 -12.60
N VAL A 91 13.48 -1.87 -12.13
CA VAL A 91 14.02 -1.59 -10.81
C VAL A 91 13.21 -2.39 -9.81
N LEU A 92 13.88 -3.29 -9.12
CA LEU A 92 13.34 -3.96 -7.93
C LEU A 92 13.22 -2.87 -6.86
N LEU A 93 12.07 -2.21 -6.80
CA LEU A 93 11.70 -1.41 -5.63
C LEU A 93 11.87 -2.33 -4.43
N GLN A 94 12.48 -1.79 -3.38
CA GLN A 94 12.73 -2.51 -2.13
C GLN A 94 11.56 -3.46 -1.84
N GLU A 95 11.86 -4.75 -1.83
CA GLU A 95 10.87 -5.81 -1.75
C GLU A 95 9.94 -5.56 -0.57
N VAL A 96 8.65 -5.49 -0.84
CA VAL A 96 7.63 -5.42 0.21
C VAL A 96 7.54 -6.82 0.82
N GLY A 97 8.38 -7.09 1.85
CA GLY A 97 8.46 -8.41 2.47
C GLY A 97 8.95 -9.51 1.51
N ARG A 98 9.99 -9.27 0.72
CA ARG A 98 10.52 -10.17 -0.33
C ARG A 98 9.54 -10.46 -1.48
N GLU A 99 8.39 -9.79 -1.52
CA GLU A 99 7.41 -9.88 -2.60
C GLU A 99 7.49 -8.67 -3.54
N LYS A 100 7.20 -8.90 -4.81
CA LYS A 100 7.08 -7.80 -5.78
C LYS A 100 5.89 -6.91 -5.39
N PRO A 101 6.05 -5.58 -5.30
CA PRO A 101 4.97 -4.66 -4.94
C PRO A 101 3.69 -4.84 -5.78
N ALA A 102 3.84 -5.18 -7.06
CA ALA A 102 2.73 -5.46 -7.97
C ALA A 102 1.93 -6.73 -7.55
N THR A 103 2.63 -7.78 -7.06
CA THR A 103 1.99 -8.99 -6.56
C THR A 103 1.19 -8.69 -5.30
N VAL A 104 1.77 -7.99 -4.33
CA VAL A 104 1.09 -7.59 -3.09
C VAL A 104 -0.15 -6.76 -3.41
N LYS A 105 -0.05 -5.77 -4.30
CA LYS A 105 -1.18 -4.94 -4.73
C LYS A 105 -2.29 -5.76 -5.38
N ARG A 106 -1.95 -6.71 -6.26
CA ARG A 106 -2.91 -7.62 -6.91
C ARG A 106 -3.64 -8.47 -5.87
N VAL A 107 -2.90 -9.13 -4.97
CA VAL A 107 -3.47 -10.01 -3.93
C VAL A 107 -4.40 -9.24 -3.00
N LEU A 108 -3.99 -8.05 -2.51
CA LEU A 108 -4.84 -7.15 -1.73
C LEU A 108 -6.16 -6.84 -2.45
N GLY A 109 -6.08 -6.49 -3.73
CA GLY A 109 -7.25 -6.18 -4.56
C GLY A 109 -8.15 -7.40 -4.79
N ASP A 110 -7.57 -8.59 -4.96
CA ASP A 110 -8.32 -9.84 -5.14
C ASP A 110 -9.09 -10.20 -3.87
N ILE A 111 -8.46 -10.16 -2.70
CA ILE A 111 -9.12 -10.39 -1.40
C ILE A 111 -10.26 -9.38 -1.20
N TYR A 112 -10.00 -8.09 -1.44
CA TYR A 112 -11.00 -7.03 -1.29
C TYR A 112 -12.22 -7.25 -2.21
N ARG A 113 -12.01 -7.63 -3.47
CA ARG A 113 -13.07 -7.89 -4.45
C ARG A 113 -13.88 -9.16 -4.13
N GLN A 114 -13.19 -10.24 -3.75
CA GLN A 114 -13.87 -11.51 -3.40
C GLN A 114 -14.74 -11.39 -2.16
N ASN A 115 -14.37 -10.52 -1.21
CA ASN A 115 -15.17 -10.23 -0.02
C ASN A 115 -15.65 -11.47 0.73
N ARG A 116 -14.80 -12.46 0.90
CA ARG A 116 -15.13 -13.69 1.63
C ARG A 116 -15.05 -13.47 3.14
N MET A 117 -15.85 -14.22 3.87
CA MET A 117 -15.77 -14.36 5.31
C MET A 117 -15.26 -15.77 5.61
N ASP A 118 -13.93 -15.92 5.65
CA ASP A 118 -13.25 -17.20 5.90
C ASP A 118 -12.94 -17.38 7.41
N VAL A 119 -12.92 -16.31 8.19
CA VAL A 119 -12.73 -16.30 9.65
C VAL A 119 -14.03 -15.88 10.34
N LYS A 120 -14.36 -16.49 11.46
CA LYS A 120 -15.56 -16.18 12.25
C LYS A 120 -15.22 -15.98 13.71
N GLY A 121 -15.92 -15.06 14.38
CA GLY A 121 -15.82 -14.87 15.82
C GLY A 121 -14.75 -13.89 16.29
N ILE A 122 -13.81 -13.48 15.44
CA ILE A 122 -12.78 -12.49 15.76
C ILE A 122 -13.37 -11.09 15.57
N ARG A 123 -13.99 -10.56 16.60
CA ARG A 123 -14.70 -9.28 16.54
C ARG A 123 -14.82 -8.62 17.90
N THR A 124 -14.98 -7.31 17.89
CA THR A 124 -15.39 -6.50 19.05
C THR A 124 -16.46 -5.52 18.65
N LYS A 125 -17.29 -5.13 19.62
CA LYS A 125 -18.29 -4.07 19.42
C LYS A 125 -18.43 -3.27 20.70
N LYS A 126 -18.01 -1.99 20.66
CA LYS A 126 -18.13 -1.05 21.78
C LYS A 126 -18.57 0.30 21.24
N TYR A 127 -19.38 1.01 22.00
CA TYR A 127 -19.83 2.38 21.66
C TYR A 127 -20.53 2.50 20.29
N GLY A 128 -21.21 1.43 19.85
CA GLY A 128 -21.85 1.38 18.54
C GLY A 128 -20.90 1.25 17.35
N ILE A 129 -19.60 1.04 17.59
CA ILE A 129 -18.60 0.70 16.59
C ILE A 129 -18.29 -0.78 16.68
N GLY A 130 -18.52 -1.50 15.58
CA GLY A 130 -18.15 -2.90 15.43
C GLY A 130 -16.90 -3.03 14.57
N VAL A 131 -16.02 -3.94 14.96
CA VAL A 131 -14.79 -4.25 14.23
C VAL A 131 -14.65 -5.76 14.15
N GLU A 132 -14.40 -6.30 12.96
CA GLU A 132 -14.37 -7.74 12.71
C GLU A 132 -13.27 -8.10 11.72
N VAL A 133 -12.61 -9.24 11.94
CA VAL A 133 -11.71 -9.87 10.99
C VAL A 133 -12.51 -10.84 10.14
N LEU A 134 -12.51 -10.64 8.84
CA LEU A 134 -13.24 -11.44 7.87
C LEU A 134 -12.42 -12.59 7.30
N GLY A 135 -11.10 -12.44 7.25
CA GLY A 135 -10.21 -13.47 6.72
C GLY A 135 -8.75 -13.17 6.99
N ILE A 136 -7.96 -14.21 7.11
CA ILE A 136 -6.52 -14.17 7.24
C ILE A 136 -5.95 -15.07 6.16
N TYR A 137 -5.04 -14.53 5.34
CA TYR A 137 -4.47 -15.22 4.19
C TYR A 137 -2.96 -15.10 4.19
N VAL A 138 -2.30 -16.08 3.57
CA VAL A 138 -0.86 -16.10 3.37
C VAL A 138 -0.54 -16.32 1.90
N HIS A 139 0.35 -15.50 1.37
CA HIS A 139 0.98 -15.69 0.07
C HIS A 139 2.47 -15.41 0.22
N ASN A 140 3.29 -16.43 0.02
CA ASN A 140 4.75 -16.40 0.24
C ASN A 140 5.13 -15.81 1.61
N ASP A 141 5.81 -14.66 1.65
CA ASP A 141 6.28 -14.02 2.87
C ASP A 141 5.38 -12.86 3.36
N VAL A 142 4.11 -12.82 2.93
CA VAL A 142 3.15 -11.78 3.31
C VAL A 142 1.88 -12.38 3.89
N ILE A 143 1.46 -11.85 5.03
CA ILE A 143 0.16 -12.14 5.65
C ILE A 143 -0.80 -11.01 5.28
N TYR A 144 -2.01 -11.39 4.85
CA TYR A 144 -3.08 -10.47 4.51
C TYR A 144 -4.23 -10.62 5.49
N ILE A 145 -4.66 -9.51 6.10
CA ILE A 145 -5.76 -9.49 7.05
C ILE A 145 -6.90 -8.67 6.46
N HIS A 146 -8.02 -9.33 6.17
CA HIS A 146 -9.23 -8.70 5.68
C HIS A 146 -10.15 -8.35 6.86
N THR A 147 -10.54 -7.10 6.94
CA THR A 147 -11.26 -6.56 8.10
C THR A 147 -12.44 -5.71 7.67
N VAL A 148 -13.36 -5.47 8.62
CA VAL A 148 -14.45 -4.52 8.46
C VAL A 148 -14.67 -3.70 9.72
N ILE A 149 -14.92 -2.41 9.55
CA ILE A 149 -15.40 -1.51 10.59
C ILE A 149 -16.84 -1.16 10.26
N SER A 150 -17.75 -1.27 11.24
CA SER A 150 -19.14 -0.86 11.15
C SER A 150 -19.45 0.22 12.18
N ASN A 151 -20.13 1.26 11.76
CA ASN A 151 -20.57 2.34 12.63
C ASN A 151 -22.11 2.33 12.66
N GLU A 152 -22.69 1.94 13.78
CA GLU A 152 -24.15 1.90 13.97
C GLU A 152 -24.72 3.18 14.60
N THR A 153 -23.86 4.16 14.85
CA THR A 153 -24.25 5.46 15.42
C THR A 153 -24.51 6.51 14.34
N ASN A 154 -25.13 7.61 14.71
CA ASN A 154 -25.30 8.76 13.83
C ASN A 154 -24.02 9.63 13.69
N ILE A 155 -23.04 9.44 14.57
CA ILE A 155 -21.81 10.23 14.62
C ILE A 155 -20.73 9.50 13.83
N SER A 156 -20.10 10.17 12.86
CA SER A 156 -18.97 9.61 12.10
C SER A 156 -17.86 9.14 13.04
N PHE A 157 -17.25 8.02 12.70
CA PHE A 157 -16.07 7.50 13.37
C PHE A 157 -14.85 7.88 12.54
N GLU A 158 -14.09 8.85 13.03
CA GLU A 158 -12.85 9.30 12.38
C GLU A 158 -11.68 8.50 12.92
N VAL A 159 -10.92 7.88 12.03
CA VAL A 159 -9.77 7.06 12.39
C VAL A 159 -8.51 7.91 12.38
N ASP A 160 -7.83 7.97 13.52
CA ASP A 160 -6.54 8.63 13.68
C ASP A 160 -5.39 7.67 13.36
N ALA A 161 -5.42 6.48 13.95
CA ALA A 161 -4.40 5.48 13.74
C ALA A 161 -4.98 4.05 13.72
N ARG A 162 -4.29 3.18 13.00
CA ARG A 162 -4.48 1.73 13.01
C ARG A 162 -3.14 1.07 13.21
N GLN A 163 -3.09 0.09 14.10
CA GLN A 163 -1.86 -0.62 14.37
C GLN A 163 -2.10 -2.08 14.69
N PHE A 164 -1.14 -2.93 14.34
CA PHE A 164 -1.06 -4.30 14.76
C PHE A 164 0.06 -4.42 15.79
N ILE A 165 -0.22 -5.06 16.94
CA ILE A 165 0.71 -5.17 18.04
C ILE A 165 0.74 -6.61 18.50
N VAL A 166 1.93 -7.19 18.63
CA VAL A 166 2.11 -8.46 19.33
C VAL A 166 2.23 -8.17 20.84
N ALA A 167 1.34 -8.76 21.62
CA ALA A 167 1.27 -8.56 23.07
C ALA A 167 1.12 -9.89 23.83
N ASP A 168 1.42 -9.87 25.12
CA ASP A 168 1.21 -11.03 25.99
C ASP A 168 -0.29 -11.30 26.18
N ARG A 169 -0.71 -12.56 26.01
CA ARG A 169 -2.13 -12.98 26.16
C ARG A 169 -2.63 -12.87 27.61
N LYS A 170 -1.74 -13.02 28.59
CA LYS A 170 -2.07 -12.91 30.01
C LYS A 170 -1.29 -11.78 30.66
N LEU A 171 -1.99 -10.83 31.23
CA LEU A 171 -1.38 -9.79 32.05
C LEU A 171 -0.95 -10.40 33.42
N ALA A 172 0.33 -10.59 33.60
CA ALA A 172 0.87 -10.83 34.95
C ALA A 172 0.74 -9.52 35.73
N LYS A 173 0.11 -9.60 36.95
CA LYS A 173 -0.30 -8.45 37.77
C LYS A 173 0.80 -7.43 38.14
N ARG A 174 2.07 -7.63 37.75
CA ARG A 174 3.23 -6.79 38.15
C ARG A 174 4.35 -6.69 37.10
N THR A 175 4.12 -7.03 35.85
CA THR A 175 5.17 -6.97 34.80
C THR A 175 4.80 -5.95 33.75
N ALA A 176 5.77 -5.20 33.27
CA ALA A 176 5.58 -4.33 32.09
C ALA A 176 5.17 -5.21 30.91
N GLN A 177 4.08 -4.86 30.26
CA GLN A 177 3.60 -5.57 29.08
C GLN A 177 4.57 -5.29 27.93
N GLN A 178 5.16 -6.34 27.38
CA GLN A 178 5.97 -6.22 26.19
C GLN A 178 5.04 -6.12 24.97
N GLN A 179 5.02 -4.97 24.33
CA GLN A 179 4.26 -4.71 23.10
C GLN A 179 5.23 -4.48 21.96
N THR A 180 5.07 -5.22 20.88
CA THR A 180 5.87 -5.06 19.68
C THR A 180 4.96 -4.68 18.52
N PRO A 181 5.01 -3.43 18.02
CA PRO A 181 4.24 -3.04 16.86
C PRO A 181 4.76 -3.75 15.61
N LEU A 182 3.86 -4.05 14.68
CA LEU A 182 4.16 -4.61 13.38
C LEU A 182 3.96 -3.57 12.30
N ASP A 183 4.88 -3.52 11.35
CA ASP A 183 4.79 -2.63 10.22
C ASP A 183 3.73 -3.10 9.22
N ILE A 184 2.83 -2.18 8.84
CA ILE A 184 1.88 -2.40 7.76
C ILE A 184 2.59 -2.10 6.46
N LEU A 185 2.83 -3.12 5.64
CA LEU A 185 3.53 -2.99 4.37
C LEU A 185 2.69 -2.24 3.33
N ARG A 186 1.39 -2.60 3.22
CA ARG A 186 0.43 -1.98 2.31
C ARG A 186 -1.00 -2.16 2.78
N VAL A 187 -1.87 -1.30 2.27
CA VAL A 187 -3.31 -1.31 2.58
C VAL A 187 -4.10 -1.19 1.29
N CYS A 188 -5.22 -1.93 1.21
CA CYS A 188 -6.24 -1.75 0.19
C CYS A 188 -7.50 -1.20 0.84
N ASN A 189 -7.98 -0.05 0.36
CA ASN A 189 -9.07 0.73 0.92
C ASN A 189 -8.83 1.12 2.38
N ASP A 190 -8.20 2.27 2.60
CA ASP A 190 -7.87 2.80 3.92
C ASP A 190 -8.75 4.03 4.27
N PRO A 191 -10.02 3.81 4.66
CA PRO A 191 -10.94 4.90 4.96
C PRO A 191 -10.54 5.60 6.25
N THR A 192 -10.32 6.89 6.22
CA THR A 192 -10.07 7.71 7.41
C THR A 192 -11.36 8.04 8.17
N VAL A 193 -12.53 7.85 7.55
CA VAL A 193 -13.84 8.13 8.15
C VAL A 193 -14.83 7.01 7.83
N VAL A 194 -15.50 6.48 8.86
CA VAL A 194 -16.66 5.60 8.74
C VAL A 194 -17.89 6.36 9.17
N ARG A 195 -18.71 6.80 8.20
CA ARG A 195 -19.92 7.58 8.47
C ARG A 195 -20.94 6.76 9.26
N GLY A 196 -21.90 7.45 9.88
CA GLY A 196 -23.01 6.81 10.58
C GLY A 196 -23.75 5.80 9.69
N HIS A 197 -24.10 4.64 10.27
CA HIS A 197 -24.79 3.54 9.61
C HIS A 197 -24.08 2.95 8.38
N GLN A 198 -22.75 3.12 8.29
CA GLN A 198 -21.93 2.58 7.21
C GLN A 198 -20.99 1.50 7.69
N ARG A 199 -20.53 0.69 6.72
CA ARG A 199 -19.51 -0.32 6.90
C ARG A 199 -18.37 -0.06 5.91
N GLN A 200 -17.13 -0.18 6.36
CA GLN A 200 -15.95 -0.01 5.53
C GLN A 200 -15.02 -1.21 5.72
N ARG A 201 -14.61 -1.80 4.62
CA ARG A 201 -13.68 -2.94 4.60
C ARG A 201 -12.29 -2.46 4.27
N THR A 202 -11.30 -3.11 4.84
CA THR A 202 -9.88 -2.84 4.59
C THR A 202 -9.14 -4.17 4.52
N VAL A 203 -8.16 -4.27 3.63
CA VAL A 203 -7.23 -5.39 3.60
C VAL A 203 -5.83 -4.85 3.87
N PHE A 204 -5.18 -5.39 4.89
CA PHE A 204 -3.80 -5.05 5.28
C PHE A 204 -2.85 -6.13 4.80
N ALA A 205 -1.67 -5.74 4.37
CA ALA A 205 -0.54 -6.63 4.12
C ALA A 205 0.53 -6.39 5.19
N LEU A 206 0.97 -7.45 5.86
CA LEU A 206 1.99 -7.46 6.89
C LEU A 206 3.12 -8.40 6.47
N GLN A 207 4.36 -8.12 6.90
CA GLN A 207 5.43 -9.11 6.79
C GLN A 207 5.03 -10.40 7.49
N LYS A 208 5.32 -11.56 6.90
CA LYS A 208 5.07 -12.85 7.54
C LYS A 208 5.78 -12.93 8.90
N PHE A 209 5.04 -13.30 9.91
CA PHE A 209 5.50 -13.52 11.26
C PHE A 209 4.77 -14.69 11.90
N THR A 210 5.30 -15.20 12.97
CA THR A 210 4.65 -16.16 13.87
C THR A 210 4.75 -15.64 15.29
N ILE A 211 3.77 -15.97 16.10
CA ILE A 211 3.76 -15.64 17.52
C ILE A 211 3.57 -16.92 18.34
N PRO A 212 4.20 -17.04 19.50
CA PRO A 212 3.99 -18.17 20.41
C PRO A 212 2.60 -18.14 21.03
N ASP A 213 2.16 -19.26 21.60
CA ASP A 213 0.79 -19.45 22.12
C ASP A 213 0.45 -18.56 23.33
N ASP A 214 1.46 -18.05 24.04
CA ASP A 214 1.31 -17.11 25.14
C ASP A 214 1.14 -15.65 24.69
N LYS A 215 1.22 -15.39 23.37
CA LYS A 215 1.01 -14.08 22.77
C LYS A 215 -0.26 -14.03 21.92
N VAL A 216 -0.67 -12.82 21.61
CA VAL A 216 -1.84 -12.50 20.79
C VAL A 216 -1.49 -11.34 19.88
N LEU A 217 -2.07 -11.32 18.69
CA LEU A 217 -2.02 -10.15 17.82
C LEU A 217 -3.20 -9.25 18.15
N LEU A 218 -2.92 -8.03 18.58
CA LEU A 218 -3.92 -6.99 18.77
C LEU A 218 -4.04 -6.15 17.52
N TRP A 219 -5.25 -5.96 17.02
CA TRP A 219 -5.55 -4.94 16.02
C TRP A 219 -6.28 -3.79 16.71
N GLU A 220 -5.61 -2.66 16.79
CA GLU A 220 -6.10 -1.46 17.47
C GLU A 220 -6.47 -0.38 16.47
N ILE A 221 -7.59 0.29 16.75
CA ILE A 221 -8.08 1.42 15.96
C ILE A 221 -8.36 2.57 16.93
N ILE A 222 -7.68 3.67 16.71
CA ILE A 222 -7.75 4.85 17.55
C ILE A 222 -8.66 5.88 16.87
N GLU A 223 -9.67 6.36 17.60
CA GLU A 223 -10.54 7.41 17.12
C GLU A 223 -9.87 8.79 17.28
N LYS A 224 -9.94 9.61 16.25
CA LYS A 224 -9.44 10.98 16.25
C LYS A 224 -10.32 11.86 17.14
N ASN A 225 -9.71 12.53 18.10
CA ASN A 225 -10.40 13.45 19.02
C ASN A 225 -11.61 12.81 19.75
N GLY A 226 -11.62 11.48 19.91
CA GLY A 226 -12.71 10.73 20.52
C GLY A 226 -12.20 9.65 21.48
N ALA A 227 -13.15 8.92 22.09
CA ALA A 227 -12.87 7.86 23.07
C ALA A 227 -13.39 6.48 22.64
N ARG A 228 -13.88 6.32 21.39
CA ARG A 228 -14.45 5.06 20.91
C ARG A 228 -13.39 4.12 20.31
N HIS A 229 -12.20 4.05 20.96
CA HIS A 229 -11.14 3.17 20.50
C HIS A 229 -11.60 1.71 20.51
N GLN A 230 -11.11 0.96 19.53
CA GLN A 230 -11.44 -0.45 19.37
C GLN A 230 -10.15 -1.28 19.39
N THR A 231 -10.23 -2.43 20.04
CA THR A 231 -9.15 -3.44 20.04
C THR A 231 -9.77 -4.80 19.76
N VAL A 232 -9.22 -5.52 18.78
CA VAL A 232 -9.59 -6.89 18.43
C VAL A 232 -8.40 -7.78 18.71
N GLU A 233 -8.62 -8.88 19.42
CA GLU A 233 -7.62 -9.91 19.68
C GLU A 233 -7.70 -10.98 18.59
N ILE A 234 -6.59 -11.25 17.93
CA ILE A 234 -6.42 -12.32 16.94
C ILE A 234 -5.50 -13.35 17.58
N PRO A 235 -6.01 -14.54 17.92
CA PRO A 235 -5.23 -15.60 18.54
C PRO A 235 -4.11 -16.13 17.63
N ALA A 236 -3.05 -16.68 18.19
CA ALA A 236 -1.93 -17.26 17.46
C ALA A 236 -2.40 -18.39 16.53
N GLU A 237 -3.34 -19.20 16.98
CA GLU A 237 -3.91 -20.34 16.25
C GLU A 237 -4.52 -19.90 14.91
N GLU A 238 -5.24 -18.78 14.90
CA GLU A 238 -5.89 -18.24 13.68
C GLU A 238 -4.88 -17.73 12.64
N LEU A 239 -3.69 -17.28 13.10
CA LEU A 239 -2.60 -16.90 12.19
C LEU A 239 -1.96 -18.14 11.56
N LEU A 240 -1.86 -19.25 12.31
CA LEU A 240 -1.32 -20.52 11.81
C LEU A 240 -2.29 -21.20 10.82
N GLU A 241 -3.60 -21.00 11.01
CA GLU A 241 -4.67 -21.51 10.12
C GLU A 241 -4.95 -20.57 8.94
N ALA A 242 -4.14 -19.53 8.75
CA ALA A 242 -4.28 -18.59 7.64
C ALA A 242 -4.35 -19.33 6.30
N LYS A 243 -5.32 -18.94 5.46
CA LYS A 243 -5.60 -19.60 4.18
C LYS A 243 -4.49 -19.29 3.16
N LEU A 244 -3.96 -20.32 2.52
CA LEU A 244 -3.02 -20.18 1.41
C LEU A 244 -3.73 -19.63 0.15
N LEU A 245 -3.08 -18.66 -0.52
CA LEU A 245 -3.53 -18.05 -1.78
C LEU A 245 -2.62 -18.44 -2.95
#